data_302dc6ae22143f17a456a895dcb4f828
#
_entry.id   302dc6ae22143f17a456a895dcb4f828
#
_cell.length_a   1.000
_cell.length_b   1.000
_cell.length_c   1.000
_cell.angle_alpha   90.00
_cell.angle_beta   90.00
_cell.angle_gamma   90.00
#
_symmetry.space_group_name_H-M   'P 1'
#
loop_
_entity.id
_entity.type
_entity.pdbx_description
1 polymer ?
#
loop_
_entity_poly.entity_id
_entity_poly.type
_entity_poly.pdbx_seq_one_letter_code
_entity_poly.pdbx_strand_id
1 'polypeptide(L)'
;LAGQPIMIKEHQLDVLNSYLENITGINIAPTGSGKTLITAILSHKVQPYGRSIVIVPTKDLVTQTEEDYINLGLDVGVFFGDRKEYKKTHTICTWQSLESLSKRSKETDLEIDINAFFEGVVCVIVDEVHKAKADVLRKLLSTYLANAPIRWGLTGTMPEEEADQVGVVACIGPLLGKINTK
;
A
#
# COMPACT_ATOMS: atom_id res chain seq x y z
N LEU A 1 -14.04 -7.44 14.32
CA LEU A 1 -14.21 -6.45 15.39
C LEU A 1 -12.95 -6.39 16.25
N ALA A 2 -12.58 -5.18 16.68
CA ALA A 2 -11.43 -4.99 17.57
C ALA A 2 -11.59 -5.86 18.83
N GLY A 3 -10.55 -6.61 19.19
CA GLY A 3 -10.56 -7.49 20.34
C GLY A 3 -11.11 -8.89 20.10
N GLN A 4 -11.59 -9.21 18.89
CA GLN A 4 -11.98 -10.58 18.54
C GLN A 4 -10.87 -11.31 17.77
N PRO A 5 -10.74 -12.64 17.93
CA PRO A 5 -9.77 -13.41 17.15
C PRO A 5 -10.01 -13.26 15.65
N ILE A 6 -8.95 -13.01 14.90
CA ILE A 6 -9.00 -12.92 13.45
C ILE A 6 -8.61 -14.28 12.89
N MET A 7 -9.50 -14.84 12.05
CA MET A 7 -9.24 -16.09 11.36
C MET A 7 -8.38 -15.81 10.12
N ILE A 8 -7.11 -16.23 10.16
CA ILE A 8 -6.18 -16.11 9.04
C ILE A 8 -6.17 -17.43 8.28
N LYS A 9 -6.47 -17.39 6.99
CA LYS A 9 -6.39 -18.56 6.11
C LYS A 9 -4.92 -18.92 5.82
N GLU A 10 -4.66 -20.20 5.52
CA GLU A 10 -3.30 -20.69 5.27
C GLU A 10 -2.55 -19.88 4.20
N HIS A 11 -3.21 -19.60 3.06
CA HIS A 11 -2.59 -18.82 1.99
C HIS A 11 -2.29 -17.37 2.40
N GLN A 12 -3.12 -16.78 3.28
CA GLN A 12 -2.86 -15.46 3.84
C GLN A 12 -1.62 -15.48 4.76
N LEU A 13 -1.47 -16.53 5.54
CA LEU A 13 -0.31 -16.70 6.41
C LEU A 13 0.98 -16.83 5.61
N ASP A 14 0.96 -17.56 4.50
CA ASP A 14 2.11 -17.72 3.62
C ASP A 14 2.55 -16.37 3.01
N VAL A 15 1.60 -15.55 2.57
CA VAL A 15 1.89 -14.20 2.08
C VAL A 15 2.46 -13.32 3.18
N LEU A 16 1.86 -13.33 4.35
CA LEU A 16 2.34 -12.55 5.49
C LEU A 16 3.77 -12.92 5.88
N ASN A 17 4.07 -14.21 5.97
CA ASN A 17 5.41 -14.69 6.30
C ASN A 17 6.42 -14.30 5.22
N SER A 18 6.05 -14.38 3.95
CA SER A 18 6.90 -13.96 2.84
C SER A 18 7.29 -12.47 2.97
N TYR A 19 6.34 -11.60 3.27
CA TYR A 19 6.63 -10.18 3.48
C TYR A 19 7.46 -9.92 4.73
N LEU A 20 7.19 -10.61 5.83
CA LEU A 20 7.95 -10.42 7.07
C LEU A 20 9.41 -10.85 6.94
N GLU A 21 9.71 -11.76 6.03
CA GLU A 21 11.08 -12.16 5.69
C GLU A 21 11.75 -11.24 4.67
N ASN A 22 10.97 -10.43 3.95
CA ASN A 22 11.47 -9.59 2.85
C ASN A 22 10.86 -8.19 2.93
N ILE A 23 11.66 -7.19 3.19
CA ILE A 23 11.19 -5.79 3.31
C ILE A 23 10.79 -5.17 1.98
N THR A 24 11.15 -5.80 0.87
CA THR A 24 10.70 -5.38 -0.47
C THR A 24 10.21 -6.60 -1.24
N GLY A 25 9.19 -6.45 -2.04
CA GLY A 25 8.73 -7.52 -2.90
C GLY A 25 7.25 -7.49 -3.23
N ILE A 26 6.87 -8.34 -4.16
CA ILE A 26 5.52 -8.45 -4.70
C ILE A 26 5.05 -9.89 -4.51
N ASN A 27 3.86 -10.07 -3.96
CA ASN A 27 3.19 -11.36 -3.91
C ASN A 27 1.97 -11.38 -4.80
N ILE A 28 1.76 -12.50 -5.46
CA ILE A 28 0.55 -12.75 -6.24
C ILE A 28 -0.46 -13.43 -5.30
N ALA A 29 -1.57 -12.76 -5.08
CA ALA A 29 -2.68 -13.26 -4.27
C ALA A 29 -3.97 -13.16 -5.09
N PRO A 30 -4.66 -14.27 -5.35
CA PRO A 30 -5.88 -14.24 -6.14
C PRO A 30 -6.96 -13.32 -5.56
N THR A 31 -7.81 -12.78 -6.44
CA THR A 31 -8.97 -11.99 -6.05
C THR A 31 -9.84 -12.79 -5.08
N GLY A 32 -10.33 -12.14 -4.03
CA GLY A 32 -11.11 -12.81 -2.98
C GLY A 32 -10.29 -13.52 -1.93
N SER A 33 -8.95 -13.41 -1.97
CA SER A 33 -8.04 -14.03 -0.98
C SER A 33 -7.91 -13.25 0.32
N GLY A 34 -8.68 -12.17 0.50
CA GLY A 34 -8.58 -11.32 1.69
C GLY A 34 -7.37 -10.40 1.68
N LYS A 35 -7.04 -9.85 0.52
CA LYS A 35 -5.87 -8.95 0.36
C LYS A 35 -5.94 -7.72 1.27
N THR A 36 -7.11 -7.14 1.49
CA THR A 36 -7.27 -5.98 2.37
C THR A 36 -6.94 -6.31 3.81
N LEU A 37 -7.30 -7.51 4.27
CA LEU A 37 -6.94 -7.99 5.61
C LEU A 37 -5.43 -8.20 5.73
N ILE A 38 -4.79 -8.78 4.71
CA ILE A 38 -3.33 -8.93 4.67
C ILE A 38 -2.66 -7.56 4.81
N THR A 39 -3.13 -6.57 4.06
CA THR A 39 -2.64 -5.19 4.10
C THR A 39 -2.75 -4.60 5.50
N ALA A 40 -3.87 -4.79 6.16
CA ALA A 40 -4.09 -4.29 7.52
C ALA A 40 -3.16 -4.96 8.54
N ILE A 41 -2.95 -6.25 8.45
CA ILE A 41 -2.04 -6.99 9.33
C ILE A 41 -0.59 -6.52 9.11
N LEU A 42 -0.18 -6.33 7.87
CA LEU A 42 1.17 -5.81 7.56
C LEU A 42 1.37 -4.41 8.15
N SER A 43 0.41 -3.53 8.01
CA SER A 43 0.46 -2.19 8.61
C SER A 43 0.55 -2.25 10.14
N HIS A 44 -0.18 -3.16 10.76
CA HIS A 44 -0.09 -3.40 12.20
C HIS A 44 1.32 -3.83 12.62
N LYS A 45 1.95 -4.70 11.84
CA LYS A 45 3.31 -5.19 12.13
C LYS A 45 4.38 -4.11 11.99
N VAL A 46 4.22 -3.15 11.08
CA VAL A 46 5.22 -2.09 10.88
C VAL A 46 4.98 -0.85 11.74
N GLN A 47 3.82 -0.71 12.36
CA GLN A 47 3.45 0.48 13.11
C GLN A 47 4.41 0.86 14.25
N PRO A 48 5.10 -0.07 14.96
CA PRO A 48 6.13 0.30 15.93
C PRO A 48 7.33 1.03 15.33
N TYR A 49 7.55 0.89 14.03
CA TYR A 49 8.70 1.47 13.32
C TYR A 49 8.37 2.81 12.66
N GLY A 50 7.12 3.09 12.39
CA GLY A 50 6.67 4.33 11.76
C GLY A 50 5.33 4.21 11.06
N ARG A 51 5.05 5.20 10.22
CA ARG A 51 3.81 5.31 9.48
C ARG A 51 3.82 4.45 8.22
N SER A 52 2.63 4.09 7.74
CA SER A 52 2.47 3.41 6.45
C SER A 52 1.53 4.17 5.51
N ILE A 53 1.77 4.01 4.21
CA ILE A 53 0.89 4.48 3.15
C ILE A 53 0.44 3.26 2.34
N VAL A 54 -0.85 3.17 2.10
CA VAL A 54 -1.46 2.12 1.29
C VAL A 54 -2.10 2.76 0.06
N ILE A 55 -1.70 2.30 -1.10
CA ILE A 55 -2.19 2.82 -2.38
C ILE A 55 -3.10 1.77 -3.01
N VAL A 56 -4.34 2.15 -3.28
CA VAL A 56 -5.35 1.27 -3.87
C VAL A 56 -5.89 1.88 -5.16
N PRO A 57 -6.39 1.06 -6.10
CA PRO A 57 -6.79 1.57 -7.41
C PRO A 57 -8.20 2.20 -7.47
N THR A 58 -9.09 1.88 -6.53
CA THR A 58 -10.48 2.31 -6.59
C THR A 58 -11.00 2.82 -5.25
N LYS A 59 -12.05 3.64 -5.30
CA LYS A 59 -12.75 4.14 -4.09
C LYS A 59 -13.35 3.02 -3.26
N ASP A 60 -13.88 1.99 -3.90
CA ASP A 60 -14.48 0.85 -3.20
C ASP A 60 -13.43 0.09 -2.39
N LEU A 61 -12.23 -0.07 -2.93
CA LEU A 61 -11.10 -0.67 -2.21
C LEU A 61 -10.60 0.22 -1.07
N VAL A 62 -10.67 1.54 -1.20
CA VAL A 62 -10.37 2.46 -0.09
C VAL A 62 -11.30 2.19 1.07
N THR A 63 -12.60 2.13 0.81
CA THR A 63 -13.62 1.92 1.85
C THR A 63 -13.45 0.55 2.53
N GLN A 64 -13.25 -0.50 1.75
CA GLN A 64 -13.06 -1.84 2.28
C GLN A 64 -11.78 -1.95 3.11
N THR A 65 -10.69 -1.35 2.65
CA THR A 65 -9.42 -1.34 3.37
C THR A 65 -9.52 -0.55 4.68
N GLU A 66 -10.15 0.60 4.65
CA GLU A 66 -10.41 1.41 5.85
C GLU A 66 -11.21 0.61 6.89
N GLU A 67 -12.25 -0.09 6.47
CA GLU A 67 -13.08 -0.91 7.35
C GLU A 67 -12.25 -2.01 8.03
N ASP A 68 -11.41 -2.71 7.29
CA ASP A 68 -10.52 -3.72 7.86
C ASP A 68 -9.52 -3.13 8.86
N TYR A 69 -8.99 -1.94 8.57
CA TYR A 69 -8.09 -1.24 9.49
C TYR A 69 -8.80 -0.83 10.78
N ILE A 70 -10.00 -0.30 10.68
CA ILE A 70 -10.82 0.08 11.83
C ILE A 70 -11.14 -1.15 12.67
N ASN A 71 -11.50 -2.26 12.05
CA ASN A 71 -11.82 -3.51 12.74
C ASN A 71 -10.61 -4.09 13.50
N LEU A 72 -9.40 -3.81 13.04
CA LEU A 72 -8.17 -4.18 13.74
C LEU A 72 -7.76 -3.16 14.82
N GLY A 73 -8.49 -2.07 14.99
CA GLY A 73 -8.16 -1.04 15.95
C GLY A 73 -7.00 -0.15 15.55
N LEU A 74 -6.70 -0.04 14.27
CA LEU A 74 -5.60 0.78 13.76
C LEU A 74 -6.01 2.24 13.59
N ASP A 75 -5.05 3.14 13.83
CA ASP A 75 -5.19 4.56 13.58
C ASP A 75 -5.04 4.85 12.09
N VAL A 76 -6.15 4.96 11.38
CA VAL A 76 -6.21 5.07 9.92
C VAL A 76 -6.93 6.33 9.47
N GLY A 77 -6.38 6.95 8.44
CA GLY A 77 -7.01 8.04 7.71
C GLY A 77 -7.08 7.72 6.22
N VAL A 78 -7.97 8.42 5.53
CA VAL A 78 -8.21 8.22 4.10
C VAL A 78 -7.96 9.51 3.35
N PHE A 79 -7.19 9.43 2.28
CA PHE A 79 -6.85 10.56 1.43
C PHE A 79 -7.31 10.32 -0.01
N PHE A 80 -8.55 10.69 -0.28
CA PHE A 80 -9.12 10.74 -1.63
C PHE A 80 -10.35 11.64 -1.66
N GLY A 81 -10.64 12.23 -2.83
CA GLY A 81 -11.79 13.12 -2.97
C GLY A 81 -11.79 14.26 -1.94
N ASP A 82 -12.87 14.39 -1.22
CA ASP A 82 -13.05 15.41 -0.18
C ASP A 82 -12.44 15.02 1.19
N ARG A 83 -12.06 13.76 1.35
CA ARG A 83 -11.43 13.28 2.58
C ARG A 83 -9.92 13.51 2.52
N LYS A 84 -9.40 14.35 3.41
CA LYS A 84 -7.99 14.78 3.46
C LYS A 84 -7.32 14.41 4.78
N GLU A 85 -7.50 13.16 5.21
CA GLU A 85 -6.99 12.64 6.47
C GLU A 85 -5.60 12.03 6.26
N TYR A 86 -4.54 12.77 6.51
CA TYR A 86 -3.16 12.31 6.26
C TYR A 86 -2.24 12.37 7.49
N LYS A 87 -2.76 12.77 8.65
CA LYS A 87 -1.97 12.88 9.88
C LYS A 87 -2.09 11.64 10.78
N LYS A 88 -2.65 10.58 10.26
CA LYS A 88 -2.82 9.32 10.99
C LYS A 88 -1.61 8.41 10.80
N THR A 89 -1.48 7.38 11.62
CA THR A 89 -0.40 6.40 11.51
C THR A 89 -0.41 5.69 10.17
N HIS A 90 -1.60 5.33 9.69
CA HIS A 90 -1.78 4.69 8.40
C HIS A 90 -2.67 5.56 7.52
N THR A 91 -2.25 5.77 6.27
CA THR A 91 -3.01 6.54 5.28
C THR A 91 -3.33 5.66 4.08
N ILE A 92 -4.60 5.57 3.74
CA ILE A 92 -5.08 4.88 2.55
C ILE A 92 -5.40 5.92 1.49
N CYS A 93 -4.87 5.77 0.30
CA CYS A 93 -5.05 6.72 -0.78
C CYS A 93 -5.18 6.03 -2.14
N THR A 94 -5.66 6.79 -3.12
CA THR A 94 -5.72 6.35 -4.52
C THR A 94 -4.58 6.94 -5.33
N TRP A 95 -4.27 6.34 -6.48
CA TRP A 95 -3.29 6.86 -7.42
C TRP A 95 -3.59 8.28 -7.85
N GLN A 96 -4.87 8.56 -8.13
CA GLN A 96 -5.32 9.87 -8.56
C GLN A 96 -5.05 10.94 -7.51
N SER A 97 -5.28 10.63 -6.25
CA SER A 97 -5.04 11.55 -5.15
C SER A 97 -3.55 11.86 -4.97
N LEU A 98 -2.69 10.85 -5.08
CA LEU A 98 -1.23 11.04 -5.00
C LEU A 98 -0.69 11.79 -6.22
N GLU A 99 -1.17 11.48 -7.41
CA GLU A 99 -0.78 12.18 -8.63
C GLU A 99 -1.17 13.66 -8.56
N SER A 100 -2.39 13.94 -8.11
CA SER A 100 -2.87 15.30 -7.90
C SER A 100 -2.01 16.05 -6.87
N LEU A 101 -1.72 15.42 -5.74
CA LEU A 101 -0.87 16.00 -4.70
C LEU A 101 0.54 16.30 -5.24
N SER A 102 1.12 15.38 -5.99
CA SER A 102 2.45 15.54 -6.59
C SER A 102 2.50 16.68 -7.64
N LYS A 103 1.45 16.83 -8.44
CA LYS A 103 1.37 17.91 -9.42
C LYS A 103 1.24 19.27 -8.74
N ARG A 104 0.42 19.35 -7.71
CA ARG A 104 0.16 20.59 -6.95
C ARG A 104 1.30 20.96 -6.00
N SER A 105 2.24 20.08 -5.75
CA SER A 105 3.40 20.35 -4.90
C SER A 105 4.29 21.50 -5.38
N LYS A 106 4.10 21.93 -6.63
CA LYS A 106 4.80 23.06 -7.23
C LYS A 106 4.05 24.39 -7.06
N GLU A 107 2.83 24.35 -6.54
CA GLU A 107 2.02 25.54 -6.28
C GLU A 107 2.35 26.08 -4.89
N THR A 108 2.47 27.41 -4.78
CA THR A 108 2.89 28.07 -3.53
C THR A 108 1.78 28.15 -2.47
N ASP A 109 0.52 27.92 -2.85
CA ASP A 109 -0.65 28.05 -1.98
C ASP A 109 -1.29 26.67 -1.64
N LEU A 110 -0.45 25.67 -1.34
CA LEU A 110 -0.94 24.35 -0.95
C LEU A 110 -1.48 24.34 0.47
N GLU A 111 -2.73 23.92 0.63
CA GLU A 111 -3.31 23.62 1.94
C GLU A 111 -2.61 22.43 2.61
N ILE A 112 -1.99 21.54 1.83
CA ILE A 112 -1.34 20.32 2.31
C ILE A 112 0.12 20.34 1.89
N ASP A 113 1.02 20.36 2.87
CA ASP A 113 2.45 20.18 2.63
C ASP A 113 2.72 18.72 2.28
N ILE A 114 3.22 18.49 1.06
CA ILE A 114 3.56 17.15 0.58
C ILE A 114 4.64 16.48 1.45
N ASN A 115 5.56 17.23 2.02
CA ASN A 115 6.56 16.68 2.92
C ASN A 115 5.93 16.22 4.24
N ALA A 116 4.95 16.96 4.77
CA ALA A 116 4.21 16.57 5.96
C ALA A 116 3.36 15.30 5.71
N PHE A 117 2.84 15.16 4.49
CA PHE A 117 2.09 13.96 4.09
C PHE A 117 2.93 12.69 4.21
N PHE A 118 4.19 12.75 3.81
CA PHE A 118 5.11 11.60 3.79
C PHE A 118 6.02 11.51 5.02
N GLU A 119 5.95 12.46 5.95
CA GLU A 119 6.80 12.48 7.12
C GLU A 119 6.60 11.23 7.99
N GLY A 120 7.70 10.58 8.35
CA GLY A 120 7.68 9.40 9.22
C GLY A 120 7.19 8.11 8.55
N VAL A 121 6.94 8.12 7.26
CA VAL A 121 6.51 6.93 6.51
C VAL A 121 7.70 5.99 6.30
N VAL A 122 7.58 4.76 6.78
CA VAL A 122 8.60 3.71 6.65
C VAL A 122 8.16 2.57 5.73
N CYS A 123 6.87 2.51 5.41
CA CYS A 123 6.27 1.41 4.65
C CYS A 123 5.30 1.94 3.60
N VAL A 124 5.43 1.41 2.39
CA VAL A 124 4.50 1.64 1.29
C VAL A 124 3.95 0.30 0.84
N ILE A 125 2.64 0.17 0.83
CA ILE A 125 1.95 -1.02 0.35
C ILE A 125 1.10 -0.63 -0.86
N VAL A 126 1.29 -1.33 -1.97
CA VAL A 126 0.56 -1.08 -3.21
C VAL A 126 -0.34 -2.27 -3.50
N ASP A 127 -1.65 -2.07 -3.37
CA ASP A 127 -2.63 -3.07 -3.76
C ASP A 127 -2.90 -3.00 -5.25
N GLU A 128 -3.15 -4.14 -5.86
CA GLU A 128 -3.31 -4.26 -7.31
C GLU A 128 -2.14 -3.61 -8.06
N VAL A 129 -0.92 -3.99 -7.69
CA VAL A 129 0.31 -3.37 -8.16
C VAL A 129 0.46 -3.38 -9.69
N HIS A 130 -0.17 -4.33 -10.37
CA HIS A 130 -0.20 -4.39 -11.84
C HIS A 130 -0.94 -3.21 -12.48
N LYS A 131 -1.81 -2.52 -11.71
CA LYS A 131 -2.49 -1.29 -12.14
C LYS A 131 -1.71 -0.04 -11.77
N ALA A 132 -0.54 -0.20 -11.13
CA ALA A 132 0.30 0.90 -10.73
C ALA A 132 0.83 1.66 -11.95
N LYS A 133 0.78 2.98 -11.86
CA LYS A 133 1.47 3.83 -12.83
C LYS A 133 2.95 3.87 -12.45
N ALA A 134 3.77 3.11 -13.14
CA ALA A 134 5.19 2.94 -12.82
C ALA A 134 5.93 4.28 -12.74
N ASP A 135 5.61 5.23 -13.61
CA ASP A 135 6.26 6.55 -13.62
C ASP A 135 5.92 7.38 -12.37
N VAL A 136 4.65 7.36 -11.96
CA VAL A 136 4.20 8.04 -10.73
C VAL A 136 4.83 7.39 -9.50
N LEU A 137 4.81 6.06 -9.45
CA LEU A 137 5.40 5.29 -8.35
C LEU A 137 6.89 5.54 -8.23
N ARG A 138 7.62 5.51 -9.34
CA ARG A 138 9.07 5.80 -9.38
C ARG A 138 9.39 7.18 -8.84
N LYS A 139 8.63 8.20 -9.27
CA LYS A 139 8.81 9.57 -8.81
C LYS A 139 8.57 9.70 -7.30
N LEU A 140 7.49 9.11 -6.79
CA LEU A 140 7.17 9.15 -5.37
C LEU A 140 8.23 8.44 -4.52
N LEU A 141 8.63 7.24 -4.94
CA LEU A 141 9.58 6.43 -4.19
C LEU A 141 11.01 6.98 -4.22
N SER A 142 11.39 7.67 -5.29
CA SER A 142 12.72 8.27 -5.39
C SER A 142 12.83 9.66 -4.76
N THR A 143 11.73 10.37 -4.60
CA THR A 143 11.72 11.75 -4.09
C THR A 143 11.21 11.82 -2.65
N TYR A 144 9.95 11.50 -2.43
CA TYR A 144 9.29 11.71 -1.13
C TYR A 144 9.39 10.51 -0.19
N LEU A 145 9.49 9.33 -0.74
CA LEU A 145 9.54 8.05 -0.02
C LEU A 145 10.90 7.37 -0.14
N ALA A 146 11.94 8.13 -0.48
CA ALA A 146 13.29 7.58 -0.61
C ALA A 146 13.78 6.92 0.68
N ASN A 147 13.34 7.42 1.83
CA ASN A 147 13.69 6.89 3.15
C ASN A 147 12.72 5.82 3.67
N ALA A 148 11.73 5.40 2.87
CA ALA A 148 10.83 4.30 3.22
C ALA A 148 11.41 2.96 2.75
N PRO A 149 12.04 2.16 3.64
CA PRO A 149 12.72 0.94 3.23
C PRO A 149 11.78 -0.21 2.93
N ILE A 150 10.58 -0.19 3.49
CA ILE A 150 9.62 -1.29 3.36
C ILE A 150 8.68 -0.97 2.19
N ARG A 151 8.73 -1.82 1.16
CA ARG A 151 7.95 -1.64 -0.06
C ARG A 151 7.34 -2.97 -0.47
N TRP A 152 6.03 -3.10 -0.31
CA TRP A 152 5.31 -4.33 -0.60
C TRP A 152 4.22 -4.08 -1.65
N GLY A 153 4.12 -5.01 -2.60
CA GLY A 153 3.08 -5.02 -3.60
C GLY A 153 2.24 -6.28 -3.53
N LEU A 154 0.95 -6.13 -3.77
CA LEU A 154 -0.01 -7.23 -3.90
C LEU A 154 -0.68 -7.15 -5.27
N THR A 155 -0.89 -8.29 -5.90
CA THR A 155 -1.62 -8.35 -7.16
C THR A 155 -2.32 -9.69 -7.34
N GLY A 156 -3.46 -9.70 -8.02
CA GLY A 156 -4.11 -10.94 -8.44
C GLY A 156 -3.42 -11.56 -9.66
N THR A 157 -2.84 -10.72 -10.51
CA THR A 157 -2.14 -11.14 -11.73
C THR A 157 -1.01 -10.16 -12.03
N MET A 158 0.11 -10.67 -12.51
CA MET A 158 1.18 -9.79 -13.03
C MET A 158 0.84 -9.33 -14.45
N PRO A 159 1.29 -8.13 -14.86
CA PRO A 159 1.17 -7.68 -16.24
C PRO A 159 1.79 -8.70 -17.20
N GLU A 160 1.13 -8.95 -18.32
CA GLU A 160 1.64 -9.87 -19.33
C GLU A 160 2.82 -9.29 -20.11
N GLU A 161 2.88 -7.97 -20.21
CA GLU A 161 3.97 -7.28 -20.91
C GLU A 161 5.22 -7.19 -20.02
N GLU A 162 6.31 -7.73 -20.48
CA GLU A 162 7.58 -7.80 -19.75
C GLU A 162 8.08 -6.42 -19.34
N ALA A 163 7.89 -5.40 -20.19
CA ALA A 163 8.30 -4.03 -19.88
C ALA A 163 7.58 -3.45 -18.66
N ASP A 164 6.27 -3.74 -18.52
CA ASP A 164 5.47 -3.29 -17.38
C ASP A 164 5.88 -4.03 -16.10
N GLN A 165 6.19 -5.33 -16.20
CA GLN A 165 6.72 -6.09 -15.06
C GLN A 165 8.05 -5.51 -14.58
N VAL A 166 8.97 -5.20 -15.48
CA VAL A 166 10.27 -4.61 -15.14
C VAL A 166 10.10 -3.28 -14.42
N GLY A 167 9.20 -2.42 -14.88
CA GLY A 167 8.93 -1.13 -14.24
C GLY A 167 8.42 -1.27 -12.81
N VAL A 168 7.49 -2.17 -12.58
CA VAL A 168 6.91 -2.43 -11.25
C VAL A 168 7.94 -3.07 -10.32
N VAL A 169 8.68 -4.06 -10.78
CA VAL A 169 9.74 -4.72 -10.01
C VAL A 169 10.83 -3.72 -9.61
N ALA A 170 11.22 -2.82 -10.52
CA ALA A 170 12.21 -1.80 -10.23
C ALA A 170 11.79 -0.84 -9.11
N CYS A 171 10.49 -0.58 -8.98
CA CYS A 171 9.96 0.34 -7.97
C CYS A 171 9.72 -0.34 -6.63
N ILE A 172 9.13 -1.52 -6.62
CA ILE A 172 8.66 -2.20 -5.40
C ILE A 172 9.63 -3.29 -4.95
N GLY A 173 10.12 -4.09 -5.87
CA GLY A 173 10.99 -5.22 -5.55
C GLY A 173 10.60 -6.48 -6.31
N PRO A 174 11.32 -7.59 -6.09
CA PRO A 174 11.13 -8.81 -6.84
C PRO A 174 9.81 -9.52 -6.48
N LEU A 175 9.37 -10.38 -7.38
CA LEU A 175 8.27 -11.30 -7.14
C LEU A 175 8.72 -12.33 -6.10
N LEU A 176 8.04 -12.38 -4.94
CA LEU A 176 8.44 -13.23 -3.81
C LEU A 176 7.86 -14.63 -3.89
N GLY A 177 6.69 -14.77 -4.48
CA GLY A 177 6.07 -16.07 -4.61
C GLY A 177 4.73 -16.00 -5.32
N LYS A 178 4.30 -17.14 -5.85
CA LYS A 178 2.99 -17.33 -6.45
C LYS A 178 2.18 -18.24 -5.57
N ILE A 179 1.08 -17.73 -5.03
CA ILE A 179 0.18 -18.56 -4.25
C ILE A 179 -0.70 -19.35 -5.19
N ASN A 180 -0.50 -20.67 -5.18
CA ASN A 180 -1.41 -21.59 -5.84
C ASN A 180 -2.59 -21.84 -4.91
N THR A 181 -3.71 -21.21 -5.20
CA THR A 181 -4.98 -21.64 -4.63
C THR A 181 -5.39 -22.91 -5.34
N LYS A 182 -5.08 -24.01 -4.76
CA LYS A 182 -5.71 -25.26 -5.15
C LYS A 182 -6.98 -25.45 -4.34
#